data_9a48291eed9215fba367eff912f832d6
#
_entry.id   9a48291eed9215fba367eff912f832d6
#
_cell.length_a   1.000
_cell.length_b   1.000
_cell.length_c   1.000
_cell.angle_alpha   90.00
_cell.angle_beta   90.00
_cell.angle_gamma   90.00
#
_symmetry.space_group_name_H-M   'P 1'
#
loop_
_entity.id
_entity.type
_entity.pdbx_description
1 polymer ?
#
loop_
_entity_poly.entity_id
_entity_poly.type
_entity_poly.pdbx_seq_one_letter_code
_entity_poly.pdbx_strand_id
1 'polypeptide(L)'
;EWTRSILKYYRLLGSPKITSILITHGHTDHIGGLDRIQEEVQAPVRCHPKLANKLGKLLSCPELVIPLRSDEFITTGGRIKLQALFTPGHEIDHICYYLESDSVMFTGDTVLGASSTSVRDLTDYLNSLNLLKNYKHEIVCPAHGPVVLAPQGADLVNWQIQHRLKRENQIIEALNKGLRQVPEITDHIYPTTLKQGLRPSAERNVMTHLEKLIKDGKIKKITSKFELQS
;
A
#
# COMPACT_ATOMS: atom_id res chain seq x y z
N GLU A 1 -5.27 -12.86 -17.50
CA GLU A 1 -6.65 -13.23 -17.07
C GLU A 1 -7.42 -11.97 -16.66
N TRP A 2 -6.95 -11.20 -15.68
CA TRP A 2 -7.62 -10.01 -15.13
C TRP A 2 -7.93 -8.94 -16.17
N THR A 3 -6.98 -8.58 -17.04
CA THR A 3 -7.19 -7.60 -18.13
C THR A 3 -8.38 -7.98 -19.00
N ARG A 4 -8.49 -9.27 -19.37
CA ARG A 4 -9.62 -9.78 -20.16
C ARG A 4 -10.95 -9.62 -19.43
N SER A 5 -10.97 -9.88 -18.11
CA SER A 5 -12.17 -9.75 -17.28
C SER A 5 -12.60 -8.29 -17.16
N ILE A 6 -11.65 -7.36 -16.97
CA ILE A 6 -11.91 -5.92 -16.91
C ILE A 6 -12.51 -5.43 -18.24
N LEU A 7 -11.89 -5.77 -19.38
CA LEU A 7 -12.38 -5.36 -20.69
C LEU A 7 -13.74 -6.01 -21.03
N LYS A 8 -13.97 -7.26 -20.62
CA LYS A 8 -15.29 -7.88 -20.75
C LYS A 8 -16.34 -7.11 -19.97
N TYR A 9 -16.06 -6.76 -18.71
CA TYR A 9 -16.99 -5.99 -17.88
C TYR A 9 -17.24 -4.59 -18.45
N TYR A 10 -16.21 -3.91 -18.91
CA TYR A 10 -16.31 -2.62 -19.59
C TYR A 10 -17.29 -2.66 -20.77
N ARG A 11 -17.17 -3.70 -21.62
CA ARG A 11 -18.08 -3.89 -22.77
C ARG A 11 -19.50 -4.23 -22.34
N LEU A 12 -19.69 -5.00 -21.26
CA LEU A 12 -21.01 -5.30 -20.71
C LEU A 12 -21.73 -4.05 -20.19
N LEU A 13 -20.98 -3.04 -19.74
CA LEU A 13 -21.53 -1.74 -19.36
C LEU A 13 -21.85 -0.81 -20.55
N GLY A 14 -21.73 -1.29 -21.80
CA GLY A 14 -21.97 -0.50 -23.00
C GLY A 14 -20.80 0.40 -23.39
N SER A 15 -19.59 0.06 -22.96
CA SER A 15 -18.36 0.80 -23.26
C SER A 15 -18.45 2.30 -22.91
N PRO A 16 -18.77 2.65 -21.65
CA PRO A 16 -18.90 4.05 -21.26
C PRO A 16 -17.57 4.79 -21.47
N LYS A 17 -17.64 6.10 -21.73
CA LYS A 17 -16.42 6.92 -21.85
C LYS A 17 -15.62 6.88 -20.56
N ILE A 18 -14.42 6.31 -20.60
CA ILE A 18 -13.44 6.37 -19.50
C ILE A 18 -12.71 7.71 -19.58
N THR A 19 -12.70 8.46 -18.49
CA THR A 19 -12.06 9.78 -18.41
C THR A 19 -10.63 9.71 -17.88
N SER A 20 -10.31 8.69 -17.09
CA SER A 20 -8.96 8.44 -16.57
C SER A 20 -8.80 7.01 -16.08
N ILE A 21 -7.60 6.49 -16.19
CA ILE A 21 -7.14 5.27 -15.52
C ILE A 21 -6.28 5.71 -14.34
N LEU A 22 -6.64 5.32 -13.11
CA LEU A 22 -5.93 5.71 -11.90
C LEU A 22 -5.07 4.56 -11.40
N ILE A 23 -3.78 4.80 -11.21
CA ILE A 23 -2.81 3.80 -10.75
C ILE A 23 -2.46 4.05 -9.30
N THR A 24 -2.57 3.01 -8.47
CA THR A 24 -2.17 3.09 -7.07
C THR A 24 -0.65 3.06 -6.90
N HIS A 25 0.05 2.14 -7.57
CA HIS A 25 1.50 2.00 -7.54
C HIS A 25 2.03 1.11 -8.66
N GLY A 26 3.36 0.98 -8.77
CA GLY A 26 4.04 0.38 -9.92
C GLY A 26 4.36 -1.11 -9.84
N HIS A 27 3.71 -1.91 -8.96
CA HIS A 27 3.89 -3.37 -8.97
C HIS A 27 3.24 -4.00 -10.21
N THR A 28 3.79 -5.14 -10.62
CA THR A 28 3.41 -5.79 -11.90
C THR A 28 1.95 -6.22 -11.94
N ASP A 29 1.40 -6.67 -10.82
CA ASP A 29 0.00 -7.08 -10.69
C ASP A 29 -0.99 -5.90 -10.76
N HIS A 30 -0.50 -4.65 -10.57
CA HIS A 30 -1.31 -3.42 -10.71
C HIS A 30 -1.19 -2.75 -12.08
N ILE A 31 -0.06 -2.96 -12.78
CA ILE A 31 0.17 -2.33 -14.08
C ILE A 31 0.37 -3.30 -15.25
N GLY A 32 0.42 -4.62 -15.00
CA GLY A 32 0.79 -5.63 -15.99
C GLY A 32 -0.17 -5.83 -17.17
N GLY A 33 -1.31 -5.16 -17.19
CA GLY A 33 -2.25 -5.16 -18.32
C GLY A 33 -2.68 -3.78 -18.76
N LEU A 34 -1.98 -2.76 -18.26
CA LEU A 34 -2.33 -1.36 -18.45
C LEU A 34 -2.22 -0.92 -19.92
N ASP A 35 -1.22 -1.42 -20.64
CA ASP A 35 -1.03 -1.22 -22.08
C ASP A 35 -2.30 -1.54 -22.87
N ARG A 36 -2.83 -2.74 -22.70
CA ARG A 36 -4.04 -3.21 -23.39
C ARG A 36 -5.30 -2.46 -22.98
N ILE A 37 -5.40 -2.10 -21.68
CA ILE A 37 -6.54 -1.30 -21.21
C ILE A 37 -6.48 0.09 -21.82
N GLN A 38 -5.31 0.74 -21.82
CA GLN A 38 -5.14 2.06 -22.40
C GLN A 38 -5.45 2.07 -23.89
N GLU A 39 -4.97 1.07 -24.66
CA GLU A 39 -5.26 0.92 -26.09
C GLU A 39 -6.76 0.81 -26.38
N GLU A 40 -7.51 0.08 -25.54
CA GLU A 40 -8.96 -0.09 -25.73
C GLU A 40 -9.75 1.17 -25.35
N VAL A 41 -9.42 1.82 -24.24
CA VAL A 41 -10.26 2.91 -23.71
C VAL A 41 -9.76 4.30 -24.08
N GLN A 42 -8.53 4.44 -24.62
CA GLN A 42 -7.90 5.68 -25.04
C GLN A 42 -7.96 6.81 -23.99
N ALA A 43 -7.80 6.45 -22.71
CA ALA A 43 -7.91 7.38 -21.60
C ALA A 43 -6.54 7.73 -21.00
N PRO A 44 -6.38 8.94 -20.44
CA PRO A 44 -5.18 9.30 -19.69
C PRO A 44 -4.94 8.37 -18.50
N VAL A 45 -3.66 8.01 -18.29
CA VAL A 45 -3.19 7.26 -17.14
C VAL A 45 -2.65 8.23 -16.10
N ARG A 46 -3.30 8.29 -14.94
CA ARG A 46 -2.93 9.17 -13.83
C ARG A 46 -2.16 8.35 -12.78
N CYS A 47 -0.99 8.82 -12.40
CA CYS A 47 -0.09 8.08 -11.52
C CYS A 47 0.77 9.00 -10.64
N HIS A 48 1.46 8.42 -9.68
CA HIS A 48 2.48 9.14 -8.90
C HIS A 48 3.62 9.62 -9.83
N PRO A 49 4.20 10.83 -9.64
CA PRO A 49 5.28 11.35 -10.49
C PRO A 49 6.49 10.42 -10.61
N LYS A 50 6.84 9.71 -9.54
CA LYS A 50 7.96 8.74 -9.55
C LYS A 50 7.71 7.53 -10.45
N LEU A 51 6.46 7.23 -10.80
CA LEU A 51 6.06 6.13 -11.66
C LEU A 51 5.97 6.54 -13.14
N ALA A 52 5.79 7.84 -13.42
CA ALA A 52 5.49 8.34 -14.75
C ALA A 52 6.49 7.90 -15.83
N ASN A 53 7.80 7.98 -15.54
CA ASN A 53 8.84 7.57 -16.50
C ASN A 53 8.80 6.05 -16.80
N LYS A 54 8.50 5.21 -15.80
CA LYS A 54 8.33 3.76 -15.99
C LYS A 54 7.12 3.47 -16.90
N LEU A 55 5.99 4.13 -16.64
CA LEU A 55 4.78 3.97 -17.45
C LEU A 55 4.94 4.54 -18.86
N GLY A 56 5.61 5.67 -19.03
CA GLY A 56 5.90 6.23 -20.36
C GLY A 56 6.76 5.31 -21.24
N LYS A 57 7.56 4.43 -20.65
CA LYS A 57 8.31 3.40 -21.39
C LYS A 57 7.52 2.13 -21.65
N LEU A 58 6.47 1.89 -20.88
CA LEU A 58 5.63 0.68 -20.95
C LEU A 58 4.47 0.85 -21.93
N LEU A 59 3.92 2.05 -22.04
CA LEU A 59 2.68 2.33 -22.74
C LEU A 59 2.91 2.81 -24.17
N SER A 60 2.00 2.45 -25.07
CA SER A 60 2.03 2.85 -26.48
C SER A 60 1.80 4.36 -26.68
N CYS A 61 1.09 5.00 -25.74
CA CYS A 61 0.78 6.43 -25.75
C CYS A 61 1.36 7.11 -24.50
N PRO A 62 2.69 7.33 -24.43
CA PRO A 62 3.36 7.91 -23.27
C PRO A 62 2.89 9.34 -22.96
N GLU A 63 2.42 10.10 -23.94
CA GLU A 63 1.85 11.45 -23.78
C GLU A 63 0.56 11.46 -22.96
N LEU A 64 -0.12 10.33 -22.83
CA LEU A 64 -1.29 10.16 -21.98
C LEU A 64 -0.94 9.81 -20.52
N VAL A 65 0.34 9.68 -20.17
CA VAL A 65 0.77 9.49 -18.79
C VAL A 65 0.86 10.85 -18.10
N ILE A 66 -0.07 11.12 -17.20
CA ILE A 66 -0.19 12.42 -16.53
C ILE A 66 0.05 12.25 -15.04
N PRO A 67 1.17 12.76 -14.49
CA PRO A 67 1.44 12.70 -13.07
C PRO A 67 0.38 13.44 -12.25
N LEU A 68 0.03 12.86 -11.10
CA LEU A 68 -0.83 13.48 -10.09
C LEU A 68 0.00 14.33 -9.12
N ARG A 69 -0.68 15.24 -8.43
CA ARG A 69 -0.18 15.92 -7.23
C ARG A 69 -0.81 15.29 -5.99
N SER A 70 -0.13 15.39 -4.84
CA SER A 70 -0.78 15.03 -3.59
C SER A 70 -1.98 15.94 -3.36
N ASP A 71 -3.04 15.36 -2.81
CA ASP A 71 -4.32 16.02 -2.52
C ASP A 71 -5.08 16.56 -3.75
N GLU A 72 -4.67 16.16 -4.95
CA GLU A 72 -5.36 16.52 -6.19
C GLU A 72 -6.75 15.88 -6.26
N PHE A 73 -7.76 16.68 -6.65
CA PHE A 73 -9.10 16.19 -6.94
C PHE A 73 -9.24 15.81 -8.41
N ILE A 74 -9.66 14.58 -8.65
CA ILE A 74 -9.94 14.03 -9.97
C ILE A 74 -11.46 13.98 -10.14
N THR A 75 -11.98 14.78 -11.08
CA THR A 75 -13.43 14.80 -11.34
C THR A 75 -13.80 13.69 -12.32
N THR A 76 -14.79 12.89 -11.95
CA THR A 76 -15.41 11.87 -12.83
C THR A 76 -16.53 12.47 -13.67
N GLY A 77 -17.04 11.70 -14.66
CA GLY A 77 -18.13 12.13 -15.52
C GLY A 77 -19.44 12.52 -14.81
N GLY A 78 -19.67 12.02 -13.59
CA GLY A 78 -20.84 12.33 -12.74
C GLY A 78 -20.64 13.52 -11.80
N ARG A 79 -19.59 14.34 -11.98
CA ARG A 79 -19.16 15.40 -11.07
C ARG A 79 -18.71 14.90 -9.67
N ILE A 80 -18.61 13.60 -9.49
CA ILE A 80 -18.03 12.98 -8.31
C ILE A 80 -16.52 13.24 -8.33
N LYS A 81 -15.94 13.53 -7.17
CA LYS A 81 -14.53 13.82 -7.02
C LYS A 81 -13.85 12.72 -6.22
N LEU A 82 -12.73 12.21 -6.75
CA LEU A 82 -11.80 11.41 -5.97
C LEU A 82 -10.60 12.26 -5.60
N GLN A 83 -10.14 12.18 -4.36
CA GLN A 83 -8.92 12.82 -3.91
C GLN A 83 -7.76 11.83 -3.96
N ALA A 84 -6.66 12.22 -4.59
CA ALA A 84 -5.43 11.42 -4.65
C ALA A 84 -4.57 11.70 -3.42
N LEU A 85 -4.30 10.71 -2.59
CA LEU A 85 -3.52 10.82 -1.36
C LEU A 85 -2.20 10.06 -1.55
N PHE A 86 -1.07 10.74 -1.53
CA PHE A 86 0.22 10.08 -1.60
C PHE A 86 0.49 9.35 -0.29
N THR A 87 0.62 8.05 -0.35
CA THR A 87 0.72 7.14 0.80
C THR A 87 1.94 6.21 0.66
N PRO A 88 3.17 6.78 0.68
CA PRO A 88 4.39 5.98 0.61
C PRO A 88 4.50 5.02 1.79
N GLY A 89 5.30 3.96 1.63
CA GLY A 89 5.61 3.01 2.69
C GLY A 89 5.51 1.56 2.27
N HIS A 90 4.42 1.14 1.62
CA HIS A 90 4.39 -0.10 0.84
C HIS A 90 5.33 0.02 -0.36
N GLU A 91 5.11 1.01 -1.19
CA GLU A 91 6.02 1.52 -2.21
C GLU A 91 6.11 3.05 -2.16
N ILE A 92 7.20 3.60 -2.70
CA ILE A 92 7.46 5.05 -2.68
C ILE A 92 6.53 5.84 -3.60
N ASP A 93 5.92 5.18 -4.57
CA ASP A 93 5.01 5.74 -5.57
C ASP A 93 3.54 5.40 -5.31
N HIS A 94 3.23 4.98 -4.06
CA HIS A 94 1.88 4.55 -3.72
C HIS A 94 0.92 5.72 -3.53
N ILE A 95 -0.31 5.55 -4.03
CA ILE A 95 -1.44 6.47 -3.91
C ILE A 95 -2.67 5.71 -3.41
N CYS A 96 -3.32 6.22 -2.38
CA CYS A 96 -4.71 5.89 -2.05
C CYS A 96 -5.65 6.91 -2.69
N TYR A 97 -6.89 6.52 -2.98
CA TYR A 97 -7.90 7.42 -3.52
C TYR A 97 -9.11 7.46 -2.59
N TYR A 98 -9.53 8.67 -2.23
CA TYR A 98 -10.66 8.89 -1.34
C TYR A 98 -11.87 9.42 -2.11
N LEU A 99 -13.01 8.76 -1.96
CA LEU A 99 -14.30 9.15 -2.48
C LEU A 99 -15.17 9.62 -1.31
N GLU A 100 -15.21 10.93 -1.09
CA GLU A 100 -15.89 11.52 0.05
C GLU A 100 -17.41 11.31 0.03
N SER A 101 -18.03 11.44 -1.15
CA SER A 101 -19.50 11.32 -1.31
C SER A 101 -20.06 9.99 -0.79
N ASP A 102 -19.27 8.92 -0.85
CA ASP A 102 -19.68 7.56 -0.50
C ASP A 102 -18.90 7.02 0.72
N SER A 103 -18.03 7.85 1.32
CA SER A 103 -17.13 7.45 2.42
C SER A 103 -16.27 6.22 2.08
N VAL A 104 -15.78 6.14 0.84
CA VAL A 104 -14.99 5.00 0.34
C VAL A 104 -13.51 5.38 0.22
N MET A 105 -12.64 4.53 0.76
CA MET A 105 -11.20 4.62 0.59
C MET A 105 -10.70 3.46 -0.28
N PHE A 106 -10.14 3.76 -1.45
CA PHE A 106 -9.41 2.82 -2.29
C PHE A 106 -7.96 2.80 -1.82
N THR A 107 -7.56 1.74 -1.14
CA THR A 107 -6.29 1.70 -0.42
C THR A 107 -5.14 1.05 -1.18
N GLY A 108 -5.39 0.50 -2.38
CA GLY A 108 -4.36 -0.27 -3.08
C GLY A 108 -3.75 -1.30 -2.14
N ASP A 109 -2.43 -1.28 -2.00
CA ASP A 109 -1.69 -2.18 -1.12
C ASP A 109 -1.26 -1.56 0.22
N THR A 110 -1.67 -0.33 0.51
CA THR A 110 -1.41 0.25 1.85
C THR A 110 -2.20 -0.46 2.94
N VAL A 111 -3.49 -0.77 2.69
CA VAL A 111 -4.35 -1.51 3.62
C VAL A 111 -5.04 -2.64 2.86
N LEU A 112 -4.81 -3.89 3.26
CA LEU A 112 -5.41 -5.08 2.64
C LEU A 112 -6.64 -5.54 3.41
N GLY A 113 -7.57 -6.21 2.71
CA GLY A 113 -8.87 -6.60 3.27
C GLY A 113 -8.83 -7.76 4.28
N ALA A 114 -7.80 -8.62 4.25
CA ALA A 114 -7.74 -9.81 5.09
C ALA A 114 -6.34 -10.13 5.63
N SER A 115 -5.34 -9.29 5.38
CA SER A 115 -3.94 -9.53 5.78
C SER A 115 -3.19 -8.22 5.99
N SER A 116 -1.95 -8.31 6.44
CA SER A 116 -1.03 -7.17 6.46
C SER A 116 -0.20 -7.13 5.17
N THR A 117 0.05 -5.93 4.66
CA THR A 117 0.89 -5.71 3.50
C THR A 117 2.38 -5.85 3.81
N SER A 118 3.19 -6.09 2.78
CA SER A 118 4.64 -5.89 2.85
C SER A 118 4.95 -4.38 2.92
N VAL A 119 5.91 -4.00 3.72
CA VAL A 119 6.27 -2.59 3.93
C VAL A 119 7.75 -2.41 3.60
N ARG A 120 8.05 -1.44 2.73
CA ARG A 120 9.40 -1.07 2.34
C ARG A 120 10.02 -0.06 3.30
N ASP A 121 9.22 0.93 3.75
CA ASP A 121 9.60 1.90 4.77
C ASP A 121 8.48 2.03 5.80
N LEU A 122 8.77 1.62 7.04
CA LEU A 122 7.75 1.59 8.09
C LEU A 122 7.42 2.98 8.63
N THR A 123 8.37 3.91 8.61
CA THR A 123 8.13 5.30 9.02
C THR A 123 7.14 5.96 8.08
N ASP A 124 7.42 5.89 6.77
CA ASP A 124 6.53 6.43 5.74
C ASP A 124 5.16 5.74 5.78
N TYR A 125 5.14 4.41 5.98
CA TYR A 125 3.90 3.64 6.07
C TYR A 125 3.01 4.08 7.23
N LEU A 126 3.58 4.25 8.44
CA LEU A 126 2.83 4.73 9.60
C LEU A 126 2.34 6.17 9.43
N ASN A 127 3.15 7.03 8.80
CA ASN A 127 2.74 8.39 8.45
C ASN A 127 1.55 8.37 7.47
N SER A 128 1.59 7.49 6.47
CA SER A 128 0.51 7.29 5.51
C SER A 128 -0.77 6.78 6.18
N LEU A 129 -0.67 5.81 7.08
CA LEU A 129 -1.84 5.34 7.85
C LEU A 129 -2.41 6.46 8.74
N ASN A 130 -1.57 7.28 9.37
CA ASN A 130 -2.01 8.42 10.16
C ASN A 130 -2.67 9.51 9.28
N LEU A 131 -2.18 9.71 8.06
CA LEU A 131 -2.86 10.57 7.07
C LEU A 131 -4.27 10.04 6.78
N LEU A 132 -4.42 8.74 6.45
CA LEU A 132 -5.70 8.14 6.13
C LEU A 132 -6.73 8.23 7.26
N LYS A 133 -6.30 8.23 8.53
CA LYS A 133 -7.18 8.43 9.69
C LYS A 133 -7.90 9.77 9.70
N ASN A 134 -7.36 10.79 9.04
CA ASN A 134 -7.99 12.12 8.99
C ASN A 134 -9.17 12.16 8.00
N TYR A 135 -9.38 11.11 7.22
CA TYR A 135 -10.46 10.99 6.25
C TYR A 135 -11.56 10.10 6.81
N LYS A 136 -12.78 10.63 6.86
CA LYS A 136 -13.94 9.86 7.29
C LYS A 136 -14.31 8.83 6.21
N HIS A 137 -13.88 7.59 6.39
CA HIS A 137 -14.24 6.49 5.51
C HIS A 137 -14.91 5.37 6.30
N GLU A 138 -15.88 4.73 5.69
CA GLU A 138 -16.65 3.61 6.24
C GLU A 138 -16.40 2.33 5.47
N ILE A 139 -15.99 2.47 4.21
CA ILE A 139 -15.72 1.36 3.30
C ILE A 139 -14.27 1.43 2.85
N VAL A 140 -13.57 0.31 2.93
CA VAL A 140 -12.22 0.14 2.40
C VAL A 140 -12.27 -0.81 1.21
N CYS A 141 -11.81 -0.32 0.05
CA CYS A 141 -11.63 -1.08 -1.17
C CYS A 141 -10.13 -1.34 -1.39
N PRO A 142 -9.60 -2.48 -0.92
CA PRO A 142 -8.21 -2.84 -1.10
C PRO A 142 -7.97 -3.44 -2.49
N ALA A 143 -6.70 -3.50 -2.91
CA ALA A 143 -6.36 -4.22 -4.13
C ALA A 143 -6.37 -5.76 -3.93
N HIS A 144 -6.07 -6.22 -2.73
CA HIS A 144 -6.06 -7.64 -2.38
C HIS A 144 -6.94 -7.93 -1.17
N GLY A 145 -7.68 -9.04 -1.26
CA GLY A 145 -8.65 -9.45 -0.25
C GLY A 145 -10.04 -8.84 -0.49
N PRO A 146 -10.98 -9.07 0.43
CA PRO A 146 -12.34 -8.58 0.29
C PRO A 146 -12.45 -7.07 0.52
N VAL A 147 -13.46 -6.44 -0.06
CA VAL A 147 -13.93 -5.11 0.36
C VAL A 147 -14.41 -5.20 1.80
N VAL A 148 -14.01 -4.25 2.62
CA VAL A 148 -14.38 -4.20 4.04
C VAL A 148 -15.41 -3.09 4.24
N LEU A 149 -16.61 -3.49 4.62
CA LEU A 149 -17.76 -2.60 4.80
C LEU A 149 -17.81 -2.05 6.23
N ALA A 150 -18.70 -1.08 6.47
CA ALA A 150 -19.01 -0.58 7.80
C ALA A 150 -19.55 -1.71 8.71
N PRO A 151 -19.26 -1.70 10.02
CA PRO A 151 -18.40 -0.73 10.72
C PRO A 151 -16.89 -1.06 10.63
N GLN A 152 -16.52 -2.26 10.19
CA GLN A 152 -15.13 -2.75 10.19
C GLN A 152 -14.20 -1.92 9.29
N GLY A 153 -14.72 -1.38 8.17
CA GLY A 153 -13.94 -0.53 7.26
C GLY A 153 -13.41 0.73 7.95
N ALA A 154 -14.22 1.35 8.80
CA ALA A 154 -13.83 2.55 9.56
C ALA A 154 -12.66 2.29 10.53
N ASP A 155 -12.60 1.08 11.10
CA ASP A 155 -11.59 0.72 12.11
C ASP A 155 -10.32 0.11 11.52
N LEU A 156 -10.35 -0.31 10.25
CA LEU A 156 -9.30 -1.12 9.64
C LEU A 156 -7.94 -0.41 9.61
N VAL A 157 -7.91 0.90 9.34
CA VAL A 157 -6.67 1.70 9.36
C VAL A 157 -6.08 1.75 10.77
N ASN A 158 -6.91 1.96 11.80
CA ASN A 158 -6.47 1.94 13.19
C ASN A 158 -5.94 0.56 13.58
N TRP A 159 -6.62 -0.51 13.16
CA TRP A 159 -6.16 -1.86 13.39
C TRP A 159 -4.76 -2.11 12.79
N GLN A 160 -4.51 -1.65 11.57
CA GLN A 160 -3.19 -1.76 10.93
C GLN A 160 -2.11 -1.01 11.74
N ILE A 161 -2.39 0.20 12.23
CA ILE A 161 -1.46 0.96 13.07
C ILE A 161 -1.13 0.16 14.35
N GLN A 162 -2.16 -0.28 15.08
CA GLN A 162 -1.97 -1.04 16.32
C GLN A 162 -1.22 -2.35 16.09
N HIS A 163 -1.48 -3.04 14.97
CA HIS A 163 -0.76 -4.24 14.59
C HIS A 163 0.75 -3.97 14.42
N ARG A 164 1.14 -2.84 13.78
CA ARG A 164 2.55 -2.47 13.61
C ARG A 164 3.20 -2.05 14.93
N LEU A 165 2.52 -1.26 15.75
CA LEU A 165 3.03 -0.85 17.07
C LEU A 165 3.20 -2.05 18.00
N LYS A 166 2.27 -3.00 18.00
CA LYS A 166 2.41 -4.26 18.74
C LYS A 166 3.66 -5.02 18.32
N ARG A 167 3.92 -5.10 17.00
CA ARG A 167 5.12 -5.78 16.49
C ARG A 167 6.40 -5.05 16.92
N GLU A 168 6.42 -3.72 16.91
CA GLU A 168 7.54 -2.91 17.38
C GLU A 168 7.84 -3.22 18.87
N ASN A 169 6.82 -3.25 19.72
CA ASN A 169 6.96 -3.60 21.13
C ASN A 169 7.52 -5.01 21.33
N GLN A 170 7.05 -6.00 20.58
CA GLN A 170 7.57 -7.37 20.64
C GLN A 170 9.06 -7.44 20.28
N ILE A 171 9.52 -6.63 19.31
CA ILE A 171 10.94 -6.55 18.94
C ILE A 171 11.75 -5.92 20.07
N ILE A 172 11.27 -4.84 20.69
CA ILE A 172 11.92 -4.20 21.85
C ILE A 172 12.02 -5.20 23.01
N GLU A 173 10.96 -5.96 23.30
CA GLU A 173 10.99 -7.01 24.34
C GLU A 173 12.02 -8.11 24.02
N ALA A 174 12.13 -8.54 22.77
CA ALA A 174 13.14 -9.51 22.35
C ALA A 174 14.57 -8.97 22.55
N LEU A 175 14.79 -7.71 22.20
CA LEU A 175 16.09 -7.03 22.43
C LEU A 175 16.41 -6.91 23.93
N ASN A 176 15.43 -6.62 24.79
CA ASN A 176 15.58 -6.58 26.24
C ASN A 176 15.98 -7.95 26.84
N LYS A 177 15.52 -9.05 26.19
CA LYS A 177 15.90 -10.43 26.57
C LYS A 177 17.27 -10.84 26.05
N GLY A 178 18.00 -9.95 25.40
CA GLY A 178 19.34 -10.22 24.85
C GLY A 178 19.38 -10.83 23.47
N LEU A 179 18.26 -10.98 22.77
CA LEU A 179 18.25 -11.43 21.38
C LEU A 179 18.76 -10.29 20.47
N ARG A 180 19.68 -10.58 19.57
CA ARG A 180 20.42 -9.55 18.83
C ARG A 180 20.41 -9.74 17.32
N GLN A 181 19.93 -10.87 16.83
CA GLN A 181 19.94 -11.21 15.41
C GLN A 181 18.51 -11.37 14.87
N VAL A 182 18.31 -11.01 13.61
CA VAL A 182 16.98 -11.08 12.97
C VAL A 182 16.34 -12.46 13.08
N PRO A 183 17.07 -13.58 12.81
CA PRO A 183 16.49 -14.92 12.97
C PRO A 183 16.01 -15.20 14.40
N GLU A 184 16.81 -14.86 15.42
CA GLU A 184 16.48 -15.06 16.83
C GLU A 184 15.22 -14.27 17.25
N ILE A 185 15.16 -12.99 16.84
CA ILE A 185 14.01 -12.11 17.09
C ILE A 185 12.78 -12.65 16.37
N THR A 186 12.93 -13.13 15.14
CA THR A 186 11.84 -13.71 14.37
C THR A 186 11.29 -14.97 15.05
N ASP A 187 12.14 -15.87 15.51
CA ASP A 187 11.73 -17.08 16.22
C ASP A 187 11.02 -16.77 17.54
N HIS A 188 11.41 -15.69 18.21
CA HIS A 188 10.77 -15.26 19.44
C HIS A 188 9.35 -14.68 19.21
N ILE A 189 9.15 -14.01 18.09
CA ILE A 189 7.91 -13.25 17.81
C ILE A 189 6.87 -14.09 17.05
N TYR A 190 7.31 -14.93 16.13
CA TYR A 190 6.42 -15.72 15.30
C TYR A 190 6.28 -17.14 15.83
N PRO A 191 5.11 -17.79 15.68
CA PRO A 191 4.91 -19.13 16.19
C PRO A 191 5.82 -20.14 15.49
N THR A 192 6.22 -21.18 16.21
CA THR A 192 7.00 -22.31 15.65
C THR A 192 6.30 -23.02 14.50
N THR A 193 4.97 -22.89 14.43
CA THR A 193 4.12 -23.43 13.35
C THR A 193 4.08 -22.56 12.09
N LEU A 194 4.84 -21.44 12.06
CA LEU A 194 4.92 -20.61 10.87
C LEU A 194 5.38 -21.43 9.67
N LYS A 195 4.56 -21.44 8.61
CA LYS A 195 4.92 -22.17 7.37
C LYS A 195 6.30 -21.71 6.89
N GLN A 196 7.16 -22.67 6.55
CA GLN A 196 8.56 -22.42 6.16
C GLN A 196 8.67 -21.38 5.03
N GLY A 197 7.78 -21.39 4.06
CA GLY A 197 7.75 -20.40 2.96
C GLY A 197 7.43 -18.96 3.40
N LEU A 198 6.88 -18.74 4.59
CA LEU A 198 6.58 -17.41 5.13
C LEU A 198 7.72 -16.82 5.96
N ARG A 199 8.72 -17.62 6.33
CA ARG A 199 9.83 -17.18 7.17
C ARG A 199 10.61 -16.01 6.59
N PRO A 200 11.00 -16.00 5.30
CA PRO A 200 11.69 -14.84 4.71
C PRO A 200 10.89 -13.55 4.78
N SER A 201 9.56 -13.63 4.68
CA SER A 201 8.67 -12.48 4.81
C SER A 201 8.57 -11.99 6.25
N ALA A 202 8.58 -12.92 7.23
CA ALA A 202 8.61 -12.59 8.66
C ALA A 202 9.93 -11.89 9.03
N GLU A 203 11.06 -12.39 8.56
CA GLU A 203 12.39 -11.79 8.79
C GLU A 203 12.51 -10.39 8.15
N ARG A 204 12.00 -10.20 6.94
CA ARG A 204 11.91 -8.86 6.32
C ARG A 204 11.06 -7.91 7.16
N ASN A 205 9.94 -8.38 7.67
CA ASN A 205 9.08 -7.57 8.53
C ASN A 205 9.80 -7.15 9.82
N VAL A 206 10.53 -8.07 10.47
CA VAL A 206 11.38 -7.75 11.64
C VAL A 206 12.44 -6.73 11.24
N MET A 207 13.14 -6.92 10.12
CA MET A 207 14.16 -6.00 9.64
C MET A 207 13.61 -4.58 9.42
N THR A 208 12.46 -4.45 8.78
CA THR A 208 11.82 -3.14 8.51
C THR A 208 11.48 -2.40 9.82
N HIS A 209 11.06 -3.12 10.87
CA HIS A 209 10.85 -2.54 12.19
C HIS A 209 12.17 -2.12 12.85
N LEU A 210 13.21 -2.94 12.76
CA LEU A 210 14.55 -2.60 13.28
C LEU A 210 15.12 -1.36 12.59
N GLU A 211 14.96 -1.23 11.28
CA GLU A 211 15.38 -0.06 10.52
C GLU A 211 14.66 1.22 10.99
N LYS A 212 13.35 1.13 11.25
CA LYS A 212 12.60 2.24 11.85
C LYS A 212 13.10 2.57 13.25
N LEU A 213 13.30 1.57 14.10
CA LEU A 213 13.82 1.79 15.47
C LEU A 213 15.22 2.43 15.47
N ILE A 214 16.07 2.14 14.48
CA ILE A 214 17.35 2.83 14.28
C ILE A 214 17.11 4.30 13.90
N LYS A 215 16.22 4.57 12.92
CA LYS A 215 15.86 5.93 12.52
C LYS A 215 15.31 6.76 13.70
N ASP A 216 14.53 6.11 14.57
CA ASP A 216 13.97 6.71 15.79
C ASP A 216 15.03 6.92 16.90
N GLY A 217 16.25 6.45 16.73
CA GLY A 217 17.31 6.51 17.75
C GLY A 217 17.10 5.58 18.96
N LYS A 218 16.17 4.62 18.87
CA LYS A 218 15.86 3.70 19.98
C LYS A 218 16.82 2.51 20.07
N ILE A 219 17.43 2.14 18.96
CA ILE A 219 18.40 1.05 18.87
C ILE A 219 19.57 1.46 17.99
N LYS A 220 20.69 0.75 18.12
CA LYS A 220 21.84 0.86 17.23
C LYS A 220 22.17 -0.49 16.62
N LYS A 221 22.71 -0.48 15.41
CA LYS A 221 23.24 -1.67 14.75
C LYS A 221 24.75 -1.73 14.97
N ILE A 222 25.25 -2.84 15.51
CA ILE A 222 26.66 -3.11 15.72
C ILE A 222 27.05 -4.34 14.89
N THR A 223 27.74 -4.10 13.79
CA THR A 223 28.01 -5.13 12.78
C THR A 223 26.72 -5.77 12.25
N SER A 224 26.44 -7.03 12.58
CA SER A 224 25.23 -7.77 12.24
C SER A 224 24.21 -7.90 13.40
N LYS A 225 24.45 -7.18 14.51
CA LYS A 225 23.61 -7.25 15.73
C LYS A 225 22.91 -5.92 16.00
N PHE A 226 21.83 -5.98 16.77
CA PHE A 226 21.03 -4.81 17.15
C PHE A 226 20.99 -4.68 18.67
N GLU A 227 21.14 -3.46 19.20
CA GLU A 227 21.12 -3.17 20.64
C GLU A 227 20.28 -1.92 20.90
N LEU A 228 19.67 -1.87 22.10
CA LEU A 228 18.98 -0.68 22.58
C LEU A 228 20.01 0.45 22.80
N GLN A 229 19.60 1.68 22.52
CA GLN A 229 20.34 2.85 22.96
C GLN A 229 20.03 3.13 24.43
N SER A 230 21.08 3.37 25.20
CA SER A 230 21.01 3.81 26.59
C SER A 230 20.63 5.27 26.69
#